data_ffe6892d56aedab6f22ec5e5ff1dc1a5
#
_entry.id   ffe6892d56aedab6f22ec5e5ff1dc1a5
#
_cell.length_a   1.000
_cell.length_b   1.000
_cell.length_c   1.000
_cell.angle_alpha   90.00
_cell.angle_beta   90.00
_cell.angle_gamma   90.00
#
_symmetry.space_group_name_H-M   'P 1'
#
loop_
_entity.id
_entity.type
_entity.pdbx_description
1 polymer ?
#
loop_
_entity_poly.entity_id
_entity_poly.type
_entity_poly.pdbx_seq_one_letter_code
_entity_poly.pdbx_strand_id
1 'polypeptide(L)'
;MSFVNGTMMLLAYTANMIATLPEKVGTELGENTMDNTNVTTTTLSPEERENQFDFDDQWYMWRCFDPYGCFYIGSPWSGENRPVSTFPARPDSINPRYMLYTRDNKAEPRELKIDKYETIRGAHLKNDRNLYLIVHGFLDNGDKTWVLRTMEELLTKEDSNVVIVNWIGGAGPPYTQAVANTRLVGAMTARLAYQLIEVGRVDSTKIHCIGHSLGAHTCGYIGYTLRQTYDHKLGRITGLDPAEPHFSNTSTMVRLDPTDAIFVTAIHTDCNPFISGGLGITQPVAHIDFYPNGGRNQPGCNEGVLNFISLEHGSFFRGGHYKVVINVSKTNESLDHGGEVGTFALKVIGQNGKKSGRMPLSSQSTYYEPGSTHTVVLLGDVVGKLESVEISWEYRVSVFNPLTWRLLHTPRVYIDSLSIESLEAAHSITVCPDESKALLAKQSKILTTKNCQIARPNVVST
;
A
#
# COMPACT_ATOMS: atom_id res chain seq x y z
N MET A 1 -9.66 -12.14 27.52
CA MET A 1 -8.23 -12.46 27.39
C MET A 1 -7.56 -11.87 26.14
N SER A 2 -8.26 -11.10 25.35
CA SER A 2 -7.78 -10.52 24.06
C SER A 2 -7.18 -9.10 24.20
N PHE A 3 -7.46 -8.38 25.25
CA PHE A 3 -6.97 -7.01 25.48
C PHE A 3 -5.50 -6.92 25.93
N VAL A 4 -4.94 -7.97 26.49
CA VAL A 4 -3.59 -7.96 27.06
C VAL A 4 -2.50 -8.02 25.97
N ASN A 5 -2.79 -8.68 24.84
CA ASN A 5 -1.76 -8.87 23.79
C ASN A 5 -1.53 -7.62 22.93
N GLY A 6 -2.56 -6.82 22.67
CA GLY A 6 -2.43 -5.59 21.87
C GLY A 6 -1.65 -4.50 22.61
N THR A 7 -1.90 -4.35 23.90
CA THR A 7 -1.21 -3.36 24.74
C THR A 7 0.26 -3.75 24.97
N MET A 8 0.58 -5.03 25.07
CA MET A 8 1.96 -5.51 25.17
C MET A 8 2.74 -5.30 23.86
N MET A 9 2.11 -5.43 22.70
CA MET A 9 2.75 -5.17 21.41
C MET A 9 3.04 -3.67 21.21
N LEU A 10 2.13 -2.81 21.64
CA LEU A 10 2.31 -1.35 21.62
C LEU A 10 3.42 -0.91 22.58
N LEU A 11 3.47 -1.49 23.78
CA LEU A 11 4.52 -1.22 24.76
C LEU A 11 5.89 -1.74 24.30
N ALA A 12 5.96 -2.89 23.63
CA ALA A 12 7.19 -3.39 23.03
C ALA A 12 7.67 -2.49 21.87
N TYR A 13 6.75 -1.91 21.11
CA TYR A 13 7.08 -0.98 20.03
C TYR A 13 7.59 0.36 20.57
N THR A 14 6.94 0.92 21.60
CA THR A 14 7.37 2.17 22.24
C THR A 14 8.66 1.98 23.04
N ALA A 15 8.85 0.85 23.72
CA ALA A 15 10.10 0.53 24.43
C ALA A 15 11.30 0.40 23.49
N ASN A 16 11.11 -0.19 22.29
CA ASN A 16 12.15 -0.26 21.27
C ASN A 16 12.47 1.11 20.63
N MET A 17 11.52 2.03 20.56
CA MET A 17 11.80 3.40 20.11
C MET A 17 12.63 4.19 21.13
N ILE A 18 12.45 3.93 22.43
CA ILE A 18 13.19 4.59 23.52
C ILE A 18 14.58 3.97 23.72
N ALA A 19 14.73 2.67 23.49
CA ALA A 19 16.00 1.96 23.64
C ALA A 19 17.04 2.28 22.56
N THR A 20 16.68 3.05 21.53
CA THR A 20 17.59 3.48 20.44
C THR A 20 18.19 4.87 20.66
N LEU A 21 17.97 5.51 21.81
CA LEU A 21 18.71 6.72 22.19
C LEU A 21 20.11 6.31 22.63
N PRO A 22 21.19 6.94 22.15
CA PRO A 22 22.54 6.58 22.56
C PRO A 22 22.73 6.91 24.04
N GLU A 23 23.00 5.89 24.86
CA GLU A 23 23.52 6.09 26.21
C GLU A 23 24.87 6.81 26.13
N LYS A 24 25.00 7.89 26.87
CA LYS A 24 26.29 8.56 27.08
C LYS A 24 27.24 7.56 27.71
N VAL A 25 28.28 7.21 26.97
CA VAL A 25 29.38 6.39 27.49
C VAL A 25 30.02 7.11 28.64
N GLY A 26 29.82 6.55 29.86
CA GLY A 26 30.54 6.96 31.03
C GLY A 26 32.00 6.50 30.97
N THR A 27 32.88 7.42 31.17
CA THR A 27 34.32 7.19 31.26
C THR A 27 34.66 6.37 32.51
N GLU A 28 35.14 5.13 32.31
CA GLU A 28 35.97 4.46 33.37
C GLU A 28 37.44 4.57 33.00
N LEU A 29 38.17 5.23 33.92
CA LEU A 29 39.62 5.31 33.90
C LEU A 29 40.21 3.98 34.39
N GLY A 30 40.92 3.29 33.58
CA GLY A 30 41.77 2.16 33.94
C GLY A 30 43.24 2.57 33.73
N GLU A 31 43.96 2.76 34.85
CA GLU A 31 45.41 2.92 34.86
C GLU A 31 46.12 1.64 34.36
N ASN A 32 47.02 1.79 33.42
CA ASN A 32 48.18 0.89 33.29
C ASN A 32 49.40 1.60 32.77
N THR A 33 50.49 1.30 33.43
CA THR A 33 51.79 1.92 33.47
C THR A 33 52.67 1.55 32.21
N MET A 34 53.41 2.57 31.78
CA MET A 34 54.75 2.61 31.15
C MET A 34 55.18 1.58 30.09
N ASP A 35 55.52 2.08 28.92
CA ASP A 35 56.90 2.00 28.48
C ASP A 35 57.27 3.12 27.51
N ASN A 36 58.50 3.63 27.59
CA ASN A 36 59.05 4.77 26.90
C ASN A 36 59.60 4.32 25.53
N THR A 37 59.01 4.84 24.41
CA THR A 37 59.79 5.03 23.20
C THR A 37 59.40 6.36 22.56
N ASN A 38 60.41 7.18 22.23
CA ASN A 38 60.32 8.49 21.60
C ASN A 38 59.48 8.48 20.32
N VAL A 39 58.31 9.08 20.34
CA VAL A 39 57.57 9.49 19.14
C VAL A 39 57.48 11.02 19.15
N THR A 40 58.11 11.64 18.19
CA THR A 40 58.01 13.06 17.88
C THR A 40 56.58 13.37 17.52
N THR A 41 55.84 13.98 18.43
CA THR A 41 54.48 14.49 18.21
C THR A 41 54.59 15.76 17.37
N THR A 42 54.39 15.65 16.05
CA THR A 42 53.99 16.78 15.21
C THR A 42 52.60 17.16 15.58
N THR A 43 52.38 18.27 16.26
CA THR A 43 51.06 18.87 16.50
C THR A 43 50.53 19.40 15.17
N LEU A 44 49.54 18.71 14.62
CA LEU A 44 48.77 19.13 13.46
C LEU A 44 47.98 20.44 13.79
N SER A 45 47.85 21.30 12.82
CA SER A 45 47.03 22.52 12.93
C SER A 45 45.56 22.21 13.13
N PRO A 46 44.72 23.11 13.64
CA PRO A 46 43.28 22.87 13.78
C PRO A 46 42.58 22.45 12.49
N GLU A 47 43.00 22.97 11.32
CA GLU A 47 42.46 22.64 10.00
C GLU A 47 42.90 21.24 9.53
N GLU A 48 44.11 20.80 9.88
CA GLU A 48 44.56 19.41 9.59
C GLU A 48 43.88 18.39 10.48
N ARG A 49 43.44 18.75 11.70
CA ARG A 49 42.63 17.89 12.58
C ARG A 49 41.20 17.76 12.09
N GLU A 50 40.59 18.83 11.54
CA GLU A 50 39.25 18.77 10.97
C GLU A 50 39.18 17.86 9.74
N ASN A 51 40.23 17.86 8.90
CA ASN A 51 40.33 16.99 7.72
C ASN A 51 40.67 15.53 8.04
N GLN A 52 41.28 15.24 9.19
CA GLN A 52 41.64 13.87 9.60
C GLN A 52 40.50 13.14 10.34
N PHE A 53 39.59 13.89 10.97
CA PHE A 53 38.38 13.33 11.63
C PHE A 53 37.36 12.79 10.64
N ASP A 54 37.34 13.25 9.40
CA ASP A 54 36.30 12.95 8.41
C ASP A 54 36.53 11.61 7.66
N PHE A 55 37.76 11.06 7.67
CA PHE A 55 38.08 9.85 6.90
C PHE A 55 37.93 8.54 7.71
N ASP A 56 38.20 8.54 8.99
CA ASP A 56 38.12 7.33 9.84
C ASP A 56 36.71 7.04 10.34
N ASP A 57 35.88 8.07 10.56
CA ASP A 57 34.47 7.92 10.98
C ASP A 57 33.55 7.41 9.89
N GLN A 58 33.90 7.57 8.61
CA GLN A 58 33.07 7.10 7.49
C GLN A 58 33.00 5.57 7.39
N TRP A 59 34.04 4.84 7.74
CA TRP A 59 34.05 3.37 7.61
C TRP A 59 33.08 2.67 8.56
N TYR A 60 32.80 3.21 9.74
CA TYR A 60 31.83 2.66 10.69
C TYR A 60 30.38 2.81 10.22
N MET A 61 30.13 3.69 9.25
CA MET A 61 28.81 3.98 8.70
C MET A 61 28.43 3.09 7.51
N TRP A 62 29.33 2.21 7.07
CA TRP A 62 29.13 1.33 5.93
C TRP A 62 29.25 -0.15 6.32
N ARG A 63 28.39 -0.98 5.73
CA ARG A 63 28.53 -2.44 5.78
C ARG A 63 28.24 -3.02 4.41
N CYS A 64 29.17 -3.82 3.88
CA CYS A 64 29.05 -4.45 2.58
C CYS A 64 28.72 -5.93 2.72
N PHE A 65 27.85 -6.42 1.84
CA PHE A 65 27.49 -7.81 1.71
C PHE A 65 27.65 -8.22 0.24
N ASP A 66 28.81 -8.74 -0.13
CA ASP A 66 29.02 -9.24 -1.48
C ASP A 66 28.09 -10.42 -1.77
N PRO A 67 27.43 -10.47 -2.95
CA PRO A 67 27.47 -9.54 -4.09
C PRO A 67 26.34 -8.48 -4.08
N TYR A 68 25.70 -8.19 -2.94
CA TYR A 68 24.49 -7.38 -2.84
C TYR A 68 24.77 -5.88 -2.66
N GLY A 69 26.02 -5.49 -2.48
CA GLY A 69 26.45 -4.11 -2.35
C GLY A 69 26.67 -3.65 -0.90
N CYS A 70 26.87 -2.34 -0.75
CA CYS A 70 27.21 -1.70 0.51
C CYS A 70 26.05 -0.87 1.03
N PHE A 71 25.81 -0.90 2.34
CA PHE A 71 24.71 -0.27 3.03
C PHE A 71 25.22 0.80 3.98
N TYR A 72 24.83 2.04 3.72
CA TYR A 72 25.14 3.20 4.52
C TYR A 72 24.03 3.44 5.55
N ILE A 73 24.37 3.88 6.77
CA ILE A 73 23.41 4.14 7.86
C ILE A 73 23.32 5.62 8.24
N GLY A 74 24.09 6.52 7.62
CA GLY A 74 23.92 7.96 7.77
C GLY A 74 22.78 8.52 6.92
N SER A 75 22.67 9.86 6.85
CA SER A 75 21.65 10.52 6.03
C SER A 75 21.76 10.12 4.54
N PRO A 76 20.62 9.82 3.85
CA PRO A 76 19.23 9.94 4.28
C PRO A 76 18.66 8.69 4.99
N TRP A 77 19.49 7.66 5.24
CA TRP A 77 19.05 6.39 5.83
C TRP A 77 18.84 6.46 7.36
N SER A 78 19.36 7.50 8.00
CA SER A 78 19.10 7.87 9.38
C SER A 78 18.86 9.38 9.49
N GLY A 79 17.99 9.78 10.39
CA GLY A 79 17.62 11.18 10.64
C GLY A 79 16.41 11.30 11.54
N GLU A 80 15.90 12.51 11.73
CA GLU A 80 14.78 12.81 12.62
C GLU A 80 13.52 11.99 12.29
N ASN A 81 13.12 11.93 11.02
CA ASN A 81 11.95 11.14 10.59
C ASN A 81 12.25 9.63 10.43
N ARG A 82 13.50 9.25 10.57
CA ARG A 82 13.97 7.87 10.45
C ARG A 82 15.09 7.60 11.45
N PRO A 83 14.79 7.46 12.75
CA PRO A 83 15.79 7.18 13.76
C PRO A 83 16.23 5.69 13.70
N VAL A 84 16.76 5.27 12.55
CA VAL A 84 17.23 3.91 12.27
C VAL A 84 18.72 3.97 11.95
N SER A 85 19.57 3.69 12.93
CA SER A 85 21.03 3.62 12.79
C SER A 85 21.54 2.17 12.76
N THR A 86 20.72 1.25 12.24
CA THR A 86 20.99 -0.19 12.23
C THR A 86 21.28 -0.66 10.80
N PHE A 87 22.35 -1.45 10.64
CA PHE A 87 22.60 -2.15 9.40
C PHE A 87 21.62 -3.29 9.15
N PRO A 88 21.35 -3.67 7.90
CA PRO A 88 20.71 -4.94 7.62
C PRO A 88 21.43 -6.10 8.33
N ALA A 89 20.70 -7.09 8.76
CA ALA A 89 21.24 -8.34 9.24
C ALA A 89 22.01 -9.05 8.11
N ARG A 90 22.82 -10.06 8.46
CA ARG A 90 23.57 -10.83 7.45
C ARG A 90 22.63 -11.54 6.47
N PRO A 91 23.03 -11.68 5.19
CA PRO A 91 22.22 -12.37 4.18
C PRO A 91 21.75 -13.77 4.64
N ASP A 92 22.65 -14.52 5.27
CA ASP A 92 22.35 -15.88 5.77
C ASP A 92 21.35 -15.89 6.92
N SER A 93 21.29 -14.81 7.71
CA SER A 93 20.33 -14.68 8.80
C SER A 93 18.92 -14.32 8.29
N ILE A 94 18.84 -13.48 7.26
CA ILE A 94 17.57 -13.13 6.61
C ILE A 94 17.08 -14.31 5.77
N ASN A 95 17.97 -14.92 4.99
CA ASN A 95 17.78 -16.10 4.16
C ASN A 95 16.43 -16.12 3.41
N PRO A 96 16.17 -15.15 2.52
CA PRO A 96 14.89 -15.09 1.81
C PRO A 96 14.75 -16.29 0.89
N ARG A 97 13.54 -16.90 0.89
CA ARG A 97 13.20 -18.01 0.00
C ARG A 97 12.31 -17.51 -1.13
N TYR A 98 12.51 -18.04 -2.32
CA TYR A 98 11.82 -17.60 -3.53
C TYR A 98 11.08 -18.78 -4.15
N MET A 99 9.77 -18.82 -3.97
CA MET A 99 8.93 -19.94 -4.42
C MET A 99 8.21 -19.57 -5.71
N LEU A 100 8.58 -20.21 -6.82
CA LEU A 100 7.97 -20.01 -8.12
C LEU A 100 6.74 -20.91 -8.29
N TYR A 101 5.63 -20.30 -8.62
CA TYR A 101 4.36 -20.90 -8.98
C TYR A 101 3.99 -20.54 -10.43
N THR A 102 3.49 -21.53 -11.15
CA THR A 102 2.86 -21.39 -12.46
C THR A 102 1.61 -22.25 -12.48
N ARG A 103 0.81 -22.19 -13.56
CA ARG A 103 -0.32 -23.12 -13.69
C ARG A 103 0.10 -24.59 -13.70
N ASP A 104 1.32 -24.88 -14.14
CA ASP A 104 1.83 -26.25 -14.30
C ASP A 104 2.37 -26.85 -13.00
N ASN A 105 2.76 -26.01 -12.01
CA ASN A 105 3.35 -26.46 -10.74
C ASN A 105 2.70 -25.86 -9.49
N LYS A 106 1.42 -25.52 -9.58
CA LYS A 106 0.67 -24.81 -8.52
C LYS A 106 0.68 -25.53 -7.16
N ALA A 107 0.64 -26.87 -7.16
CA ALA A 107 0.67 -27.68 -5.94
C ALA A 107 2.09 -27.91 -5.38
N GLU A 108 3.11 -27.87 -6.25
CA GLU A 108 4.50 -28.13 -5.90
C GLU A 108 5.39 -27.00 -6.44
N PRO A 109 5.48 -25.88 -5.71
CA PRO A 109 6.27 -24.74 -6.14
C PRO A 109 7.76 -25.08 -6.26
N ARG A 110 8.42 -24.46 -7.24
CA ARG A 110 9.86 -24.59 -7.42
C ARG A 110 10.58 -23.52 -6.61
N GLU A 111 11.50 -23.91 -5.75
CA GLU A 111 12.39 -22.97 -5.09
C GLU A 111 13.46 -22.47 -6.05
N LEU A 112 13.53 -21.16 -6.27
CA LEU A 112 14.59 -20.48 -6.99
C LEU A 112 15.65 -20.05 -5.99
N LYS A 113 16.93 -20.16 -6.38
CA LYS A 113 18.06 -19.78 -5.54
C LYS A 113 18.97 -18.81 -6.28
N ILE A 114 19.33 -17.72 -5.61
CA ILE A 114 20.28 -16.74 -6.12
C ILE A 114 21.60 -17.46 -6.46
N ASP A 115 22.18 -17.13 -7.61
CA ASP A 115 23.43 -17.69 -8.14
C ASP A 115 23.43 -19.21 -8.40
N LYS A 116 22.23 -19.82 -8.43
CA LYS A 116 22.01 -21.21 -8.80
C LYS A 116 21.16 -21.28 -10.08
N TYR A 117 21.80 -20.99 -11.20
CA TYR A 117 21.13 -20.89 -12.53
C TYR A 117 20.39 -22.16 -12.94
N GLU A 118 20.80 -23.31 -12.45
CA GLU A 118 20.12 -24.59 -12.64
C GLU A 118 18.69 -24.58 -12.04
N THR A 119 18.47 -23.82 -10.97
CA THR A 119 17.12 -23.69 -10.39
C THR A 119 16.17 -22.90 -11.30
N ILE A 120 16.70 -21.96 -12.07
CA ILE A 120 15.94 -21.16 -13.06
C ILE A 120 15.72 -21.97 -14.33
N ARG A 121 16.78 -22.59 -14.89
CA ARG A 121 16.69 -23.40 -16.11
C ARG A 121 15.78 -24.62 -15.96
N GLY A 122 15.76 -25.22 -14.78
CA GLY A 122 14.89 -26.37 -14.46
C GLY A 122 13.51 -26.00 -13.93
N ALA A 123 13.16 -24.71 -13.90
CA ALA A 123 11.86 -24.25 -13.48
C ALA A 123 10.86 -24.23 -14.65
N HIS A 124 9.58 -24.34 -14.38
CA HIS A 124 8.51 -24.20 -15.36
C HIS A 124 8.24 -22.71 -15.70
N LEU A 125 9.32 -21.92 -15.80
CA LEU A 125 9.26 -20.48 -16.07
C LEU A 125 8.81 -20.23 -17.51
N LYS A 126 7.79 -19.42 -17.69
CA LYS A 126 7.24 -19.01 -18.99
C LYS A 126 7.76 -17.60 -19.30
N ASN A 127 8.76 -17.49 -20.15
CA ASN A 127 9.51 -16.26 -20.42
C ASN A 127 8.71 -15.17 -21.17
N ASP A 128 7.67 -15.56 -21.90
CA ASP A 128 6.76 -14.66 -22.64
C ASP A 128 5.60 -14.12 -21.79
N ARG A 129 5.46 -14.57 -20.54
CA ARG A 129 4.37 -14.23 -19.61
C ARG A 129 4.79 -13.17 -18.58
N ASN A 130 3.79 -12.55 -17.96
CA ASN A 130 4.02 -11.69 -16.82
C ASN A 130 4.65 -12.46 -15.65
N LEU A 131 5.53 -11.79 -14.93
CA LEU A 131 6.13 -12.29 -13.69
C LEU A 131 5.69 -11.40 -12.52
N TYR A 132 5.03 -12.00 -11.56
CA TYR A 132 4.64 -11.32 -10.31
C TYR A 132 5.61 -11.69 -9.19
N LEU A 133 6.08 -10.68 -8.45
CA LEU A 133 6.80 -10.85 -7.18
C LEU A 133 5.84 -10.45 -6.07
N ILE A 134 5.56 -11.32 -5.11
CA ILE A 134 4.72 -11.01 -3.93
C ILE A 134 5.62 -10.90 -2.72
N VAL A 135 5.64 -9.74 -2.06
CA VAL A 135 6.52 -9.43 -0.93
C VAL A 135 5.69 -9.09 0.30
N HIS A 136 5.78 -9.91 1.34
CA HIS A 136 5.06 -9.71 2.60
C HIS A 136 5.70 -8.64 3.48
N GLY A 137 5.01 -8.24 4.55
CA GLY A 137 5.42 -7.20 5.50
C GLY A 137 6.03 -7.72 6.81
N PHE A 138 6.01 -6.86 7.83
CA PHE A 138 6.49 -7.15 9.18
C PHE A 138 5.61 -8.20 9.88
N LEU A 139 6.22 -9.12 10.63
CA LEU A 139 5.57 -10.24 11.33
C LEU A 139 4.73 -11.14 10.43
N ASP A 140 5.06 -11.17 9.15
CA ASP A 140 4.37 -11.93 8.13
C ASP A 140 5.30 -12.95 7.45
N ASN A 141 4.77 -13.76 6.53
CA ASN A 141 5.55 -14.77 5.83
C ASN A 141 4.90 -15.17 4.49
N GLY A 142 5.61 -15.97 3.69
CA GLY A 142 5.15 -16.43 2.37
C GLY A 142 3.99 -17.41 2.39
N ASP A 143 3.65 -18.03 3.52
CA ASP A 143 2.61 -19.04 3.65
C ASP A 143 1.29 -18.46 4.16
N LYS A 144 1.21 -17.14 4.37
CA LYS A 144 0.00 -16.46 4.80
C LYS A 144 -1.12 -16.59 3.77
N THR A 145 -2.33 -16.73 4.27
CA THR A 145 -3.52 -16.93 3.44
C THR A 145 -3.68 -15.88 2.35
N TRP A 146 -3.44 -14.59 2.66
CA TRP A 146 -3.54 -13.53 1.67
C TRP A 146 -2.49 -13.65 0.56
N VAL A 147 -1.25 -14.07 0.89
CA VAL A 147 -0.15 -14.27 -0.09
C VAL A 147 -0.51 -15.39 -1.05
N LEU A 148 -0.90 -16.55 -0.49
CA LEU A 148 -1.28 -17.72 -1.28
C LEU A 148 -2.51 -17.46 -2.14
N ARG A 149 -3.54 -16.78 -1.60
CA ARG A 149 -4.72 -16.40 -2.38
C ARG A 149 -4.38 -15.42 -3.49
N THR A 150 -3.52 -14.43 -3.24
CA THR A 150 -3.06 -13.51 -4.29
C THR A 150 -2.39 -14.29 -5.43
N MET A 151 -1.51 -15.21 -5.11
CA MET A 151 -0.88 -16.10 -6.08
C MET A 151 -1.92 -16.90 -6.87
N GLU A 152 -2.88 -17.51 -6.18
CA GLU A 152 -3.95 -18.30 -6.81
C GLU A 152 -4.83 -17.49 -7.75
N GLU A 153 -5.23 -16.28 -7.35
CA GLU A 153 -6.06 -15.40 -8.17
C GLU A 153 -5.30 -14.88 -9.40
N LEU A 154 -4.01 -14.56 -9.26
CA LEU A 154 -3.16 -14.18 -10.39
C LEU A 154 -3.06 -15.30 -11.42
N LEU A 155 -2.76 -16.53 -10.99
CA LEU A 155 -2.68 -17.70 -11.87
C LEU A 155 -4.05 -18.07 -12.46
N THR A 156 -5.13 -17.79 -11.77
CA THR A 156 -6.50 -18.00 -12.29
C THR A 156 -6.82 -16.99 -13.38
N LYS A 157 -6.50 -15.71 -13.14
CA LYS A 157 -6.77 -14.60 -14.03
C LYS A 157 -6.01 -14.74 -15.36
N GLU A 158 -4.73 -15.07 -15.29
CA GLU A 158 -3.87 -15.19 -16.48
C GLU A 158 -2.82 -16.29 -16.33
N ASP A 159 -2.31 -16.77 -17.47
CA ASP A 159 -1.16 -17.68 -17.48
C ASP A 159 0.11 -16.87 -17.23
N SER A 160 0.61 -16.90 -16.02
CA SER A 160 1.71 -16.07 -15.53
C SER A 160 2.69 -16.85 -14.66
N ASN A 161 3.78 -16.21 -14.31
CA ASN A 161 4.72 -16.67 -13.30
C ASN A 161 4.49 -15.88 -12.01
N VAL A 162 4.46 -16.54 -10.86
CA VAL A 162 4.35 -15.87 -9.56
C VAL A 162 5.47 -16.35 -8.66
N VAL A 163 6.28 -15.43 -8.16
CA VAL A 163 7.34 -15.71 -7.18
C VAL A 163 6.96 -15.09 -5.85
N ILE A 164 6.76 -15.92 -4.84
CA ILE A 164 6.58 -15.47 -3.46
C ILE A 164 7.97 -15.25 -2.86
N VAL A 165 8.22 -14.02 -2.39
CA VAL A 165 9.44 -13.61 -1.70
C VAL A 165 9.21 -13.75 -0.20
N ASN A 166 9.58 -14.89 0.36
CA ASN A 166 9.44 -15.17 1.78
C ASN A 166 10.72 -14.78 2.53
N TRP A 167 10.71 -13.64 3.21
CA TRP A 167 11.83 -13.11 3.98
C TRP A 167 11.59 -13.13 5.50
N ILE A 168 10.85 -14.14 5.97
CA ILE A 168 10.46 -14.33 7.38
C ILE A 168 11.65 -14.19 8.35
N GLY A 169 12.85 -14.66 7.98
CA GLY A 169 14.03 -14.54 8.81
C GLY A 169 14.48 -13.11 9.07
N GLY A 170 14.06 -12.14 8.23
CA GLY A 170 14.34 -10.72 8.38
C GLY A 170 13.14 -9.85 8.75
N ALA A 171 11.92 -10.41 8.75
CA ALA A 171 10.66 -9.69 8.94
C ALA A 171 10.18 -9.64 10.39
N GLY A 172 10.93 -10.21 11.32
CA GLY A 172 10.61 -10.27 12.75
C GLY A 172 11.11 -9.07 13.55
N PRO A 173 10.77 -9.03 14.85
CA PRO A 173 11.18 -7.97 15.76
C PRO A 173 12.70 -7.96 15.98
N PRO A 174 13.28 -6.79 16.33
CA PRO A 174 12.62 -5.49 16.48
C PRO A 174 12.28 -4.87 15.12
N TYR A 175 11.23 -4.03 15.07
CA TYR A 175 10.74 -3.41 13.83
C TYR A 175 11.82 -2.61 13.09
N THR A 176 12.68 -1.87 13.82
CA THR A 176 13.79 -1.11 13.24
C THR A 176 14.78 -2.01 12.49
N GLN A 177 15.02 -3.23 12.98
CA GLN A 177 15.86 -4.20 12.28
C GLN A 177 15.16 -4.72 11.01
N ALA A 178 13.87 -5.00 11.06
CA ALA A 178 13.10 -5.39 9.90
C ALA A 178 13.09 -4.26 8.84
N VAL A 179 12.93 -3.01 9.26
CA VAL A 179 13.07 -1.81 8.40
C VAL A 179 14.45 -1.75 7.75
N ALA A 180 15.53 -2.00 8.48
CA ALA A 180 16.88 -2.03 7.92
C ALA A 180 17.05 -3.19 6.91
N ASN A 181 16.48 -4.35 7.22
CA ASN A 181 16.57 -5.56 6.40
C ASN A 181 15.89 -5.40 5.03
N THR A 182 14.83 -4.58 4.90
CA THR A 182 14.13 -4.36 3.63
C THR A 182 15.07 -3.97 2.48
N ARG A 183 16.11 -3.20 2.78
CA ARG A 183 17.10 -2.75 1.79
C ARG A 183 17.90 -3.94 1.23
N LEU A 184 18.39 -4.81 2.11
CA LEU A 184 19.16 -6.00 1.69
C LEU A 184 18.26 -7.02 1.01
N VAL A 185 17.04 -7.26 1.51
CA VAL A 185 16.05 -8.13 0.83
C VAL A 185 15.73 -7.59 -0.57
N GLY A 186 15.60 -6.27 -0.72
CA GLY A 186 15.44 -5.61 -2.01
C GLY A 186 16.62 -5.90 -2.96
N ALA A 187 17.86 -5.73 -2.49
CA ALA A 187 19.06 -6.01 -3.28
C ALA A 187 19.19 -7.50 -3.66
N MET A 188 18.94 -8.40 -2.72
CA MET A 188 18.95 -9.86 -2.96
C MET A 188 17.89 -10.26 -3.99
N THR A 189 16.68 -9.73 -3.86
CA THR A 189 15.58 -10.02 -4.80
C THR A 189 15.83 -9.40 -6.17
N ALA A 190 16.41 -8.21 -6.23
CA ALA A 190 16.84 -7.60 -7.50
C ALA A 190 17.87 -8.45 -8.23
N ARG A 191 18.83 -9.05 -7.52
CA ARG A 191 19.80 -9.99 -8.11
C ARG A 191 19.10 -11.22 -8.69
N LEU A 192 18.13 -11.81 -7.98
CA LEU A 192 17.35 -12.91 -8.52
C LEU A 192 16.56 -12.46 -9.76
N ALA A 193 15.89 -11.30 -9.69
CA ALA A 193 15.12 -10.76 -10.81
C ALA A 193 16.03 -10.53 -12.05
N TYR A 194 17.24 -10.00 -11.86
CA TYR A 194 18.23 -9.91 -12.92
C TYR A 194 18.58 -11.28 -13.54
N GLN A 195 18.75 -12.30 -12.71
CA GLN A 195 18.99 -13.66 -13.21
C GLN A 195 17.79 -14.26 -13.95
N LEU A 196 16.57 -13.92 -13.54
CA LEU A 196 15.35 -14.30 -14.27
C LEU A 196 15.26 -13.58 -15.62
N ILE A 197 15.77 -12.36 -15.73
CA ILE A 197 15.87 -11.63 -16.99
C ILE A 197 16.94 -12.29 -17.90
N GLU A 198 18.16 -12.47 -17.39
CA GLU A 198 19.28 -12.93 -18.20
C GLU A 198 19.21 -14.41 -18.57
N VAL A 199 18.90 -15.26 -17.60
CA VAL A 199 18.86 -16.71 -17.78
C VAL A 199 17.48 -17.22 -18.12
N GLY A 200 16.45 -16.67 -17.43
CA GLY A 200 15.05 -17.04 -17.64
C GLY A 200 14.42 -16.37 -18.85
N ARG A 201 15.10 -15.36 -19.45
CA ARG A 201 14.61 -14.59 -20.59
C ARG A 201 13.28 -13.86 -20.34
N VAL A 202 13.03 -13.49 -19.09
CA VAL A 202 11.87 -12.68 -18.72
C VAL A 202 12.11 -11.23 -19.12
N ASP A 203 11.12 -10.59 -19.71
CA ASP A 203 11.15 -9.16 -20.01
C ASP A 203 10.97 -8.36 -18.70
N SER A 204 11.93 -7.49 -18.36
CA SER A 204 11.88 -6.68 -17.14
C SER A 204 10.61 -5.82 -17.05
N THR A 205 10.08 -5.37 -18.20
CA THR A 205 8.85 -4.58 -18.29
C THR A 205 7.59 -5.38 -17.98
N LYS A 206 7.67 -6.71 -17.98
CA LYS A 206 6.61 -7.64 -17.56
C LYS A 206 6.71 -8.07 -16.11
N ILE A 207 7.70 -7.57 -15.36
CA ILE A 207 7.84 -7.86 -13.94
C ILE A 207 6.99 -6.86 -13.14
N HIS A 208 6.06 -7.39 -12.34
CA HIS A 208 5.21 -6.64 -11.43
C HIS A 208 5.47 -7.05 -9.98
N CYS A 209 6.01 -6.14 -9.17
CA CYS A 209 6.20 -6.36 -7.73
C CYS A 209 4.95 -5.89 -6.97
N ILE A 210 4.37 -6.78 -6.16
CA ILE A 210 3.24 -6.51 -5.27
C ILE A 210 3.74 -6.66 -3.84
N GLY A 211 3.82 -5.55 -3.11
CA GLY A 211 4.37 -5.53 -1.75
C GLY A 211 3.38 -4.99 -0.74
N HIS A 212 3.27 -5.64 0.42
CA HIS A 212 2.43 -5.20 1.52
C HIS A 212 3.27 -4.60 2.66
N SER A 213 2.84 -3.44 3.20
CA SER A 213 3.49 -2.80 4.34
C SER A 213 5.00 -2.56 4.10
N LEU A 214 5.91 -3.15 4.89
CA LEU A 214 7.36 -3.13 4.62
C LEU A 214 7.70 -3.72 3.25
N GLY A 215 6.94 -4.69 2.77
CA GLY A 215 7.09 -5.28 1.44
C GLY A 215 6.90 -4.28 0.30
N ALA A 216 6.08 -3.25 0.47
CA ALA A 216 5.91 -2.18 -0.52
C ALA A 216 7.21 -1.39 -0.71
N HIS A 217 7.88 -1.01 0.37
CA HIS A 217 9.19 -0.35 0.30
C HIS A 217 10.29 -1.31 -0.20
N THR A 218 10.19 -2.59 0.14
CA THR A 218 11.09 -3.62 -0.42
C THR A 218 10.95 -3.70 -1.95
N CYS A 219 9.71 -3.64 -2.50
CA CYS A 219 9.51 -3.54 -3.95
C CYS A 219 10.18 -2.29 -4.54
N GLY A 220 10.12 -1.16 -3.84
CA GLY A 220 10.88 0.04 -4.24
C GLY A 220 12.37 -0.22 -4.32
N TYR A 221 12.97 -0.85 -3.30
CA TYR A 221 14.39 -1.18 -3.32
C TYR A 221 14.77 -2.23 -4.38
N ILE A 222 13.87 -3.16 -4.73
CA ILE A 222 14.07 -4.06 -5.88
C ILE A 222 14.18 -3.24 -7.16
N GLY A 223 13.24 -2.34 -7.42
CA GLY A 223 13.21 -1.50 -8.62
C GLY A 223 14.40 -0.56 -8.69
N TYR A 224 14.71 0.11 -7.59
CA TYR A 224 15.89 0.96 -7.47
C TYR A 224 17.18 0.20 -7.79
N THR A 225 17.39 -0.97 -7.17
CA THR A 225 18.62 -1.77 -7.37
C THR A 225 18.70 -2.31 -8.79
N LEU A 226 17.60 -2.81 -9.37
CA LEU A 226 17.58 -3.25 -10.76
C LEU A 226 18.00 -2.15 -11.72
N ARG A 227 17.50 -0.93 -11.50
CA ARG A 227 17.84 0.22 -12.33
C ARG A 227 19.28 0.66 -12.15
N GLN A 228 19.77 0.78 -10.91
CA GLN A 228 21.08 1.35 -10.63
C GLN A 228 22.24 0.37 -10.87
N THR A 229 22.00 -0.92 -10.62
CA THR A 229 23.06 -1.93 -10.64
C THR A 229 23.06 -2.75 -11.93
N TYR A 230 21.86 -3.00 -12.49
CA TYR A 230 21.70 -3.94 -13.60
C TYR A 230 21.14 -3.30 -14.88
N ASP A 231 20.86 -1.99 -14.87
CA ASP A 231 20.31 -1.22 -16.01
C ASP A 231 18.99 -1.77 -16.55
N HIS A 232 18.16 -2.33 -15.65
CA HIS A 232 16.83 -2.80 -15.96
C HIS A 232 15.79 -2.05 -15.15
N LYS A 233 14.60 -1.84 -15.70
CA LYS A 233 13.49 -1.19 -15.01
C LYS A 233 12.31 -2.15 -14.85
N LEU A 234 11.75 -2.25 -13.64
CA LEU A 234 10.50 -2.98 -13.41
C LEU A 234 9.36 -2.38 -14.21
N GLY A 235 8.48 -3.22 -14.76
CA GLY A 235 7.26 -2.74 -15.41
C GLY A 235 6.31 -2.08 -14.43
N ARG A 236 6.07 -2.71 -13.28
CA ARG A 236 5.09 -2.21 -12.31
C ARG A 236 5.45 -2.53 -10.88
N ILE A 237 5.06 -1.61 -9.97
CA ILE A 237 4.96 -1.87 -8.53
C ILE A 237 3.54 -1.54 -8.07
N THR A 238 2.97 -2.39 -7.20
CA THR A 238 1.78 -2.10 -6.43
C THR A 238 2.11 -2.20 -4.95
N GLY A 239 2.12 -1.05 -4.26
CA GLY A 239 2.24 -0.97 -2.81
C GLY A 239 0.87 -1.13 -2.16
N LEU A 240 0.69 -2.20 -1.39
CA LEU A 240 -0.50 -2.44 -0.59
C LEU A 240 -0.23 -1.92 0.83
N ASP A 241 -0.89 -0.83 1.18
CA ASP A 241 -0.74 -0.15 2.47
C ASP A 241 0.73 0.04 2.90
N PRO A 242 1.52 0.82 2.13
CA PRO A 242 2.94 1.02 2.44
C PRO A 242 3.14 1.50 3.87
N ALA A 243 4.12 0.95 4.58
CA ALA A 243 4.35 1.25 6.00
C ALA A 243 4.71 2.72 6.24
N GLU A 244 4.11 3.36 7.25
CA GLU A 244 4.42 4.73 7.65
C GLU A 244 5.69 4.83 8.52
N PRO A 245 5.84 4.05 9.61
CA PRO A 245 6.94 4.28 10.55
C PRO A 245 8.31 4.13 9.89
N HIS A 246 9.14 5.17 10.02
CA HIS A 246 10.47 5.32 9.42
C HIS A 246 10.50 5.55 7.89
N PHE A 247 9.35 5.76 7.24
CA PHE A 247 9.28 6.05 5.80
C PHE A 247 8.56 7.37 5.49
N SER A 248 7.65 7.80 6.37
CA SER A 248 6.95 9.08 6.22
C SER A 248 7.92 10.26 6.30
N ASN A 249 7.71 11.26 5.42
CA ASN A 249 8.52 12.47 5.34
C ASN A 249 10.03 12.22 5.19
N THR A 250 10.41 11.09 4.57
CA THR A 250 11.80 10.75 4.24
C THR A 250 12.10 11.04 2.77
N SER A 251 13.40 11.02 2.43
CA SER A 251 13.85 11.08 1.03
C SER A 251 13.23 9.95 0.20
N THR A 252 13.00 10.21 -1.08
CA THR A 252 12.50 9.22 -2.06
C THR A 252 13.43 8.00 -2.15
N MET A 253 14.73 8.16 -1.93
CA MET A 253 15.67 7.02 -1.87
C MET A 253 15.35 6.02 -0.75
N VAL A 254 14.64 6.45 0.29
CA VAL A 254 14.40 5.68 1.52
C VAL A 254 13.08 4.91 1.47
N ARG A 255 12.17 5.30 0.61
CA ARG A 255 10.81 4.77 0.53
C ARG A 255 10.42 4.47 -0.91
N LEU A 256 9.32 3.76 -1.08
CA LEU A 256 8.68 3.60 -2.39
C LEU A 256 8.43 4.97 -3.04
N ASP A 257 8.76 5.09 -4.32
CA ASP A 257 8.49 6.28 -5.12
C ASP A 257 8.23 5.96 -6.61
N PRO A 258 7.71 6.94 -7.39
CA PRO A 258 7.40 6.72 -8.81
C PRO A 258 8.58 6.29 -9.68
N THR A 259 9.82 6.58 -9.31
CA THR A 259 10.99 6.26 -10.14
C THR A 259 11.40 4.78 -10.08
N ASP A 260 10.86 4.01 -9.12
CA ASP A 260 11.23 2.62 -8.86
C ASP A 260 10.71 1.64 -9.93
N ALA A 261 9.68 2.02 -10.70
CA ALA A 261 9.17 1.23 -11.82
C ALA A 261 8.69 2.13 -12.96
N ILE A 262 8.33 1.53 -14.10
CA ILE A 262 7.66 2.26 -15.19
C ILE A 262 6.34 2.83 -14.68
N PHE A 263 5.61 2.03 -13.89
CA PHE A 263 4.36 2.46 -13.28
C PHE A 263 4.26 1.97 -11.83
N VAL A 264 4.03 2.89 -10.90
CA VAL A 264 3.86 2.62 -9.48
C VAL A 264 2.47 3.02 -9.04
N THR A 265 1.78 2.14 -8.35
CA THR A 265 0.50 2.41 -7.69
C THR A 265 0.60 2.08 -6.21
N ALA A 266 -0.07 2.84 -5.37
CA ALA A 266 -0.21 2.54 -3.95
C ALA A 266 -1.69 2.54 -3.56
N ILE A 267 -2.07 1.64 -2.66
CA ILE A 267 -3.41 1.55 -2.08
C ILE A 267 -3.26 1.73 -0.58
N HIS A 268 -3.74 2.85 -0.07
CA HIS A 268 -3.64 3.24 1.34
C HIS A 268 -4.91 2.85 2.07
N THR A 269 -4.80 2.01 3.10
CA THR A 269 -5.95 1.43 3.79
C THR A 269 -5.96 1.66 5.29
N ASP A 270 -4.82 2.00 5.90
CA ASP A 270 -4.67 2.21 7.34
C ASP A 270 -3.89 3.49 7.68
N CYS A 271 -4.27 4.60 7.04
CA CYS A 271 -3.69 5.93 7.27
C CYS A 271 -4.20 6.62 8.54
N ASN A 272 -4.61 5.89 9.56
CA ASN A 272 -4.94 6.47 10.85
C ASN A 272 -3.66 6.99 11.52
N PRO A 273 -3.75 8.05 12.35
CA PRO A 273 -2.59 8.48 13.14
C PRO A 273 -2.02 7.32 13.96
N PHE A 274 -0.68 7.25 14.09
CA PHE A 274 0.00 6.21 14.85
C PHE A 274 -0.56 6.00 16.25
N ILE A 275 -0.91 7.09 16.95
CA ILE A 275 -1.55 7.06 18.28
C ILE A 275 -2.91 6.36 18.27
N SER A 276 -3.56 6.27 17.11
CA SER A 276 -4.83 5.56 16.90
C SER A 276 -4.62 4.15 16.33
N GLY A 277 -3.37 3.68 16.25
CA GLY A 277 -3.00 2.35 15.80
C GLY A 277 -2.82 2.20 14.29
N GLY A 278 -2.86 3.29 13.51
CA GLY A 278 -2.56 3.25 12.09
C GLY A 278 -1.06 3.05 11.82
N LEU A 279 -0.75 2.29 10.79
CA LEU A 279 0.62 1.97 10.39
C LEU A 279 0.90 2.24 8.89
N GLY A 280 -0.13 2.58 8.11
CA GLY A 280 -0.04 2.91 6.69
C GLY A 280 0.36 4.36 6.45
N ILE A 281 1.24 4.59 5.46
CA ILE A 281 1.71 5.92 5.08
C ILE A 281 0.58 6.77 4.50
N THR A 282 0.47 8.01 4.98
CA THR A 282 -0.59 8.94 4.55
C THR A 282 -0.21 9.73 3.30
N GLN A 283 1.08 10.03 3.13
CA GLN A 283 1.57 10.82 1.99
C GLN A 283 1.53 10.01 0.69
N PRO A 284 1.30 10.65 -0.47
CA PRO A 284 1.45 10.00 -1.77
C PRO A 284 2.88 9.51 -1.98
N VAL A 285 3.02 8.30 -2.52
CA VAL A 285 4.32 7.62 -2.75
C VAL A 285 4.41 6.96 -4.13
N ALA A 286 3.40 7.14 -4.98
CA ALA A 286 3.28 6.45 -6.25
C ALA A 286 2.94 7.42 -7.40
N HIS A 287 2.83 6.93 -8.64
CA HIS A 287 2.24 7.69 -9.75
C HIS A 287 0.74 7.90 -9.53
N ILE A 288 0.07 6.90 -8.93
CA ILE A 288 -1.34 6.96 -8.54
C ILE A 288 -1.47 6.35 -7.16
N ASP A 289 -2.01 7.14 -6.23
CA ASP A 289 -2.29 6.74 -4.86
C ASP A 289 -3.80 6.66 -4.66
N PHE A 290 -4.28 5.49 -4.24
CA PHE A 290 -5.68 5.22 -3.96
C PHE A 290 -5.92 5.22 -2.45
N TYR A 291 -6.96 5.92 -2.01
CA TYR A 291 -7.37 6.01 -0.60
C TYR A 291 -8.81 5.49 -0.44
N PRO A 292 -9.06 4.16 -0.53
CA PRO A 292 -10.38 3.61 -0.34
C PRO A 292 -10.93 4.03 1.03
N ASN A 293 -12.18 4.50 1.08
CA ASN A 293 -12.81 5.00 2.31
C ASN A 293 -11.98 6.07 3.05
N GLY A 294 -11.28 6.92 2.29
CA GLY A 294 -10.38 7.93 2.84
C GLY A 294 -9.07 7.38 3.38
N GLY A 295 -8.71 6.14 3.02
CA GLY A 295 -7.45 5.50 3.39
C GLY A 295 -7.35 5.07 4.85
N ARG A 296 -8.45 5.08 5.61
CA ARG A 296 -8.41 4.86 7.07
C ARG A 296 -9.20 3.63 7.52
N ASN A 297 -10.49 3.80 7.78
CA ASN A 297 -11.34 2.74 8.32
C ASN A 297 -11.99 1.96 7.18
N GLN A 298 -11.62 0.70 6.99
CA GLN A 298 -12.19 -0.12 5.93
C GLN A 298 -13.46 -0.83 6.38
N PRO A 299 -14.56 -0.82 5.58
CA PRO A 299 -15.78 -1.53 5.91
C PRO A 299 -15.54 -3.04 6.08
N GLY A 300 -16.06 -3.60 7.15
CA GLY A 300 -15.90 -5.03 7.47
C GLY A 300 -14.60 -5.40 8.18
N CYS A 301 -13.68 -4.44 8.35
CA CYS A 301 -12.54 -4.59 9.25
C CYS A 301 -12.96 -4.10 10.65
N ASN A 302 -12.77 -4.93 11.68
CA ASN A 302 -13.09 -4.53 13.06
C ASN A 302 -12.04 -3.53 13.57
N GLU A 303 -12.46 -2.54 14.33
CA GLU A 303 -11.57 -1.52 14.88
C GLU A 303 -10.51 -2.13 15.82
N GLY A 304 -9.22 -1.93 15.55
CA GLY A 304 -8.11 -2.31 16.41
C GLY A 304 -6.82 -2.64 15.66
N VAL A 305 -5.71 -2.51 16.34
CA VAL A 305 -4.33 -2.78 15.82
C VAL A 305 -4.15 -4.19 15.22
N LEU A 306 -5.05 -5.11 15.54
CA LEU A 306 -5.04 -6.48 14.98
C LEU A 306 -5.69 -6.61 13.61
N ASN A 307 -6.33 -5.56 13.08
CA ASN A 307 -6.96 -5.60 11.76
C ASN A 307 -5.98 -5.62 10.61
N PHE A 308 -4.76 -5.22 10.86
CA PHE A 308 -3.65 -5.36 9.93
C PHE A 308 -3.43 -6.83 9.47
N ILE A 309 -3.86 -7.79 10.28
CA ILE A 309 -3.74 -9.22 9.98
C ILE A 309 -5.00 -9.77 9.28
N SER A 310 -6.15 -9.07 9.35
CA SER A 310 -7.40 -9.55 8.76
C SER A 310 -7.61 -9.19 7.29
N LEU A 311 -6.60 -8.70 6.57
CA LEU A 311 -6.49 -8.85 5.10
C LEU A 311 -6.47 -10.35 4.69
N GLU A 312 -6.63 -11.25 5.67
CA GLU A 312 -6.82 -12.69 5.47
C GLU A 312 -8.05 -13.04 4.60
N HIS A 313 -8.98 -12.12 4.46
CA HIS A 313 -10.14 -12.36 3.60
C HIS A 313 -9.91 -11.73 2.23
N GLY A 314 -9.27 -12.46 1.35
CA GLY A 314 -8.96 -12.14 -0.06
C GLY A 314 -10.08 -11.59 -0.95
N SER A 315 -11.01 -10.83 -0.37
CA SER A 315 -12.06 -10.11 -1.10
C SER A 315 -11.49 -8.94 -1.92
N PHE A 316 -10.33 -8.39 -1.55
CA PHE A 316 -9.72 -7.27 -2.26
C PHE A 316 -9.30 -7.61 -3.70
N PHE A 317 -8.99 -8.90 -3.98
CA PHE A 317 -8.57 -9.37 -5.31
C PHE A 317 -9.70 -10.05 -6.09
N ARG A 318 -10.83 -10.36 -5.47
CA ARG A 318 -12.02 -10.93 -6.12
C ARG A 318 -13.07 -9.89 -6.50
N GLY A 319 -12.94 -8.67 -5.99
CA GLY A 319 -13.87 -7.58 -6.23
C GLY A 319 -13.53 -6.79 -7.50
N GLY A 320 -14.54 -6.17 -8.08
CA GLY A 320 -14.39 -5.12 -9.08
C GLY A 320 -14.23 -3.76 -8.40
N HIS A 321 -13.36 -2.92 -8.96
CA HIS A 321 -13.24 -1.54 -8.52
C HIS A 321 -14.17 -0.67 -9.35
N TYR A 322 -15.00 0.11 -8.66
CA TYR A 322 -15.99 0.98 -9.27
C TYR A 322 -15.69 2.43 -8.93
N LYS A 323 -15.27 3.22 -9.93
CA LYS A 323 -15.22 4.67 -9.79
C LYS A 323 -16.65 5.22 -9.89
N VAL A 324 -17.08 5.88 -8.86
CA VAL A 324 -18.44 6.43 -8.74
C VAL A 324 -18.37 7.94 -8.66
N VAL A 325 -19.16 8.62 -9.48
CA VAL A 325 -19.32 10.07 -9.46
C VAL A 325 -20.80 10.37 -9.25
N ILE A 326 -21.15 11.03 -8.13
CA ILE A 326 -22.49 11.48 -7.84
C ILE A 326 -22.58 12.98 -8.05
N ASN A 327 -23.54 13.41 -8.86
CA ASN A 327 -23.89 14.82 -9.05
C ASN A 327 -25.15 15.13 -8.26
N VAL A 328 -25.01 15.96 -7.23
CA VAL A 328 -26.15 16.46 -6.43
C VAL A 328 -26.87 17.52 -7.24
N SER A 329 -28.19 17.44 -7.29
CA SER A 329 -29.01 18.33 -8.11
C SER A 329 -28.95 19.80 -7.64
N LYS A 330 -29.05 20.73 -8.59
CA LYS A 330 -29.10 22.17 -8.37
C LYS A 330 -30.45 22.76 -8.83
N THR A 331 -31.55 21.97 -8.77
CA THR A 331 -32.88 22.47 -9.05
C THR A 331 -33.35 23.42 -7.94
N ASN A 332 -34.36 24.25 -8.23
CA ASN A 332 -34.94 25.13 -7.23
C ASN A 332 -35.38 24.37 -5.98
N GLU A 333 -36.02 23.21 -6.15
CA GLU A 333 -36.42 22.34 -5.04
C GLU A 333 -35.24 21.87 -4.19
N SER A 334 -34.10 21.54 -4.83
CA SER A 334 -32.89 21.16 -4.12
C SER A 334 -32.27 22.34 -3.38
N LEU A 335 -32.25 23.52 -3.99
CA LEU A 335 -31.75 24.76 -3.39
C LEU A 335 -32.61 25.20 -2.20
N ASP A 336 -33.95 25.16 -2.35
CA ASP A 336 -34.88 25.53 -1.29
C ASP A 336 -34.83 24.59 -0.10
N HIS A 337 -34.58 23.28 -0.35
CA HIS A 337 -34.39 22.29 0.71
C HIS A 337 -33.03 22.43 1.42
N GLY A 338 -32.01 22.83 0.70
CA GLY A 338 -30.62 22.91 1.15
C GLY A 338 -29.91 21.55 1.13
N GLY A 339 -28.64 21.54 1.57
CA GLY A 339 -27.84 20.31 1.65
C GLY A 339 -28.18 19.47 2.88
N GLU A 340 -27.79 18.21 2.83
CA GLU A 340 -28.04 17.22 3.89
C GLU A 340 -26.78 16.46 4.29
N VAL A 341 -26.74 16.01 5.55
CA VAL A 341 -25.64 15.22 6.10
C VAL A 341 -26.05 13.74 6.17
N GLY A 342 -25.26 12.86 5.60
CA GLY A 342 -25.54 11.43 5.64
C GLY A 342 -24.51 10.60 4.90
N THR A 343 -24.88 9.36 4.60
CA THR A 343 -24.05 8.41 3.89
C THR A 343 -24.84 7.74 2.77
N PHE A 344 -24.31 7.79 1.54
CA PHE A 344 -24.85 6.96 0.45
C PHE A 344 -24.28 5.54 0.51
N ALA A 345 -25.07 4.59 0.03
CA ALA A 345 -24.60 3.25 -0.29
C ALA A 345 -25.21 2.79 -1.61
N LEU A 346 -24.43 2.02 -2.34
CA LEU A 346 -24.78 1.52 -3.67
C LEU A 346 -24.80 0.00 -3.71
N LYS A 347 -25.62 -0.55 -4.63
CA LYS A 347 -25.46 -1.89 -5.19
C LYS A 347 -25.45 -1.76 -6.69
N VAL A 348 -24.46 -2.32 -7.33
CA VAL A 348 -24.34 -2.35 -8.78
C VAL A 348 -25.05 -3.57 -9.32
N ILE A 349 -25.76 -3.41 -10.43
CA ILE A 349 -26.53 -4.46 -11.08
C ILE A 349 -25.99 -4.64 -12.50
N GLY A 350 -25.60 -5.86 -12.83
CA GLY A 350 -25.16 -6.23 -14.18
C GLY A 350 -26.30 -6.72 -15.06
N GLN A 351 -26.07 -6.73 -16.39
CA GLN A 351 -27.04 -7.17 -17.41
C GLN A 351 -27.54 -8.61 -17.22
N ASN A 352 -26.80 -9.43 -16.50
CA ASN A 352 -27.18 -10.81 -16.14
C ASN A 352 -28.05 -10.86 -14.88
N GLY A 353 -28.47 -9.73 -14.31
CA GLY A 353 -29.21 -9.64 -13.07
C GLY A 353 -28.37 -9.85 -11.81
N LYS A 354 -27.06 -10.10 -11.92
CA LYS A 354 -26.17 -10.24 -10.77
C LYS A 354 -26.04 -8.89 -10.06
N LYS A 355 -26.16 -8.90 -8.74
CA LYS A 355 -26.02 -7.72 -7.89
C LYS A 355 -24.76 -7.81 -7.04
N SER A 356 -24.09 -6.67 -6.85
CA SER A 356 -23.03 -6.56 -5.85
C SER A 356 -23.61 -6.53 -4.43
N GLY A 357 -22.75 -6.76 -3.43
CA GLY A 357 -23.03 -6.38 -2.05
C GLY A 357 -23.31 -4.89 -1.91
N ARG A 358 -23.76 -4.48 -0.72
CA ARG A 358 -23.97 -3.07 -0.38
C ARG A 358 -22.62 -2.38 -0.18
N MET A 359 -22.32 -1.35 -0.95
CA MET A 359 -21.08 -0.57 -0.94
C MET A 359 -21.37 0.83 -0.39
N PRO A 360 -21.00 1.16 0.85
CA PRO A 360 -21.12 2.53 1.35
C PRO A 360 -20.09 3.43 0.65
N LEU A 361 -20.49 4.68 0.32
CA LEU A 361 -19.60 5.65 -0.32
C LEU A 361 -18.55 6.21 0.65
N SER A 362 -18.87 6.26 1.92
CA SER A 362 -17.96 6.70 2.97
C SER A 362 -18.28 6.00 4.28
N SER A 363 -17.29 5.88 5.14
CA SER A 363 -17.44 5.40 6.52
C SER A 363 -17.97 6.49 7.46
N GLN A 364 -17.85 7.76 7.06
CA GLN A 364 -18.30 8.92 7.81
C GLN A 364 -19.43 9.65 7.06
N SER A 365 -20.27 10.35 7.82
CA SER A 365 -21.30 11.20 7.23
C SER A 365 -20.67 12.38 6.50
N THR A 366 -21.12 12.61 5.27
CA THR A 366 -20.68 13.68 4.39
C THR A 366 -21.80 14.68 4.20
N TYR A 367 -21.49 15.96 4.04
CA TYR A 367 -22.44 16.99 3.67
C TYR A 367 -22.56 17.04 2.14
N TYR A 368 -23.80 16.88 1.65
CA TYR A 368 -24.14 16.88 0.23
C TYR A 368 -24.83 18.20 -0.11
N GLU A 369 -24.04 19.16 -0.59
CA GLU A 369 -24.50 20.48 -0.99
C GLU A 369 -25.20 20.43 -2.35
N PRO A 370 -26.30 21.18 -2.58
CA PRO A 370 -26.91 21.31 -3.90
C PRO A 370 -25.91 21.80 -4.96
N GLY A 371 -25.78 21.03 -6.04
CA GLY A 371 -24.83 21.28 -7.13
C GLY A 371 -23.43 20.74 -6.90
N SER A 372 -23.15 20.08 -5.78
CA SER A 372 -21.84 19.45 -5.55
C SER A 372 -21.67 18.14 -6.32
N THR A 373 -20.41 17.79 -6.57
CA THR A 373 -20.00 16.53 -7.19
C THR A 373 -19.09 15.76 -6.24
N HIS A 374 -19.41 14.50 -6.00
CA HIS A 374 -18.66 13.62 -5.13
C HIS A 374 -18.10 12.44 -5.93
N THR A 375 -16.78 12.22 -5.86
CA THR A 375 -16.11 11.11 -6.53
C THR A 375 -15.50 10.16 -5.52
N VAL A 376 -15.72 8.86 -5.70
CA VAL A 376 -15.19 7.81 -4.82
C VAL A 376 -14.88 6.55 -5.64
N VAL A 377 -13.91 5.77 -5.21
CA VAL A 377 -13.68 4.42 -5.72
C VAL A 377 -14.16 3.42 -4.69
N LEU A 378 -15.03 2.51 -5.10
CA LEU A 378 -15.64 1.48 -4.26
C LEU A 378 -15.17 0.10 -4.70
N LEU A 379 -15.04 -0.80 -3.72
CA LEU A 379 -14.81 -2.21 -3.97
C LEU A 379 -16.13 -2.97 -3.83
N GLY A 380 -16.46 -3.80 -4.81
CA GLY A 380 -17.67 -4.62 -4.80
C GLY A 380 -17.51 -5.89 -5.63
N ASP A 381 -18.54 -6.74 -5.61
CA ASP A 381 -18.52 -7.96 -6.42
C ASP A 381 -18.51 -7.62 -7.92
N VAL A 382 -17.77 -8.39 -8.71
CA VAL A 382 -17.80 -8.29 -10.17
C VAL A 382 -19.17 -8.73 -10.68
N VAL A 383 -19.91 -7.81 -11.29
CA VAL A 383 -21.27 -8.07 -11.78
C VAL A 383 -21.33 -8.22 -13.31
N GLY A 384 -20.18 -8.14 -13.99
CA GLY A 384 -20.11 -8.13 -15.46
C GLY A 384 -20.46 -6.77 -16.04
N LYS A 385 -21.11 -6.75 -17.22
CA LYS A 385 -21.48 -5.49 -17.88
C LYS A 385 -22.55 -4.75 -17.08
N LEU A 386 -22.28 -3.49 -16.76
CA LEU A 386 -23.14 -2.65 -15.93
C LEU A 386 -24.48 -2.35 -16.60
N GLU A 387 -25.57 -2.33 -15.85
CA GLU A 387 -26.91 -2.02 -16.35
C GLU A 387 -27.59 -0.92 -15.54
N SER A 388 -27.59 -1.06 -14.20
CA SER A 388 -28.30 -0.14 -13.31
C SER A 388 -27.64 -0.13 -11.93
N VAL A 389 -28.07 0.82 -11.08
CA VAL A 389 -27.57 1.00 -9.72
C VAL A 389 -28.74 1.17 -8.77
N GLU A 390 -28.75 0.38 -7.70
CA GLU A 390 -29.61 0.63 -6.54
C GLU A 390 -28.86 1.55 -5.57
N ILE A 391 -29.38 2.76 -5.35
CA ILE A 391 -28.82 3.75 -4.42
C ILE A 391 -29.71 3.86 -3.18
N SER A 392 -29.09 3.95 -2.03
CA SER A 392 -29.76 4.23 -0.75
C SER A 392 -29.04 5.33 0.00
N TRP A 393 -29.76 6.07 0.82
CA TRP A 393 -29.21 7.14 1.63
C TRP A 393 -29.64 7.02 3.08
N GLU A 394 -28.66 7.14 4.00
CA GLU A 394 -28.87 7.12 5.44
C GLU A 394 -28.54 8.50 6.01
N TYR A 395 -29.55 9.15 6.54
CA TYR A 395 -29.41 10.40 7.28
C TYR A 395 -28.87 10.11 8.69
N ARG A 396 -27.87 10.91 9.10
CA ARG A 396 -27.33 10.82 10.46
C ARG A 396 -27.47 12.15 11.18
N VAL A 397 -28.21 12.14 12.28
CA VAL A 397 -28.32 13.26 13.21
C VAL A 397 -27.05 13.31 14.07
N SER A 398 -26.39 14.46 14.15
CA SER A 398 -25.32 14.71 15.11
C SER A 398 -25.87 15.46 16.32
N VAL A 399 -25.67 14.93 17.51
CA VAL A 399 -26.09 15.57 18.78
C VAL A 399 -25.37 16.92 18.98
N PHE A 400 -24.18 17.06 18.40
CA PHE A 400 -23.34 18.27 18.53
C PHE A 400 -23.52 19.27 17.38
N ASN A 401 -24.32 18.96 16.35
CA ASN A 401 -24.56 19.86 15.23
C ASN A 401 -26.08 20.12 15.05
N PRO A 402 -26.60 21.27 15.54
CA PRO A 402 -28.01 21.62 15.43
C PRO A 402 -28.54 21.71 14.00
N LEU A 403 -27.67 21.96 13.01
CA LEU A 403 -28.03 21.99 11.58
C LEU A 403 -28.49 20.62 11.07
N THR A 404 -28.15 19.54 11.77
CA THR A 404 -28.65 18.20 11.45
C THR A 404 -29.98 17.86 12.12
N TRP A 405 -30.53 18.77 12.92
CA TRP A 405 -31.81 18.55 13.63
C TRP A 405 -33.00 19.02 12.75
N ARG A 406 -33.35 18.21 11.77
CA ARG A 406 -34.49 18.47 10.87
C ARG A 406 -35.79 18.13 11.57
N LEU A 407 -36.23 19.02 12.46
CA LEU A 407 -37.46 18.81 13.28
C LEU A 407 -38.75 18.93 12.47
N LEU A 408 -38.75 19.62 11.32
CA LEU A 408 -39.97 19.97 10.57
C LEU A 408 -40.01 19.38 9.14
N HIS A 409 -38.92 18.81 8.63
CA HIS A 409 -38.84 18.31 7.25
C HIS A 409 -38.26 16.92 7.18
N THR A 410 -38.79 16.06 6.32
CA THR A 410 -38.20 14.75 6.02
C THR A 410 -36.88 14.93 5.31
N PRO A 411 -35.76 14.42 5.86
CA PRO A 411 -34.45 14.53 5.23
C PRO A 411 -34.44 13.87 3.85
N ARG A 412 -33.95 14.60 2.84
CA ARG A 412 -33.87 14.14 1.46
C ARG A 412 -32.69 14.77 0.72
N VAL A 413 -32.10 14.03 -0.22
CA VAL A 413 -31.08 14.54 -1.13
C VAL A 413 -31.58 14.40 -2.55
N TYR A 414 -31.34 15.42 -3.36
CA TYR A 414 -31.70 15.41 -4.77
C TYR A 414 -30.49 15.05 -5.62
N ILE A 415 -30.61 14.06 -6.50
CA ILE A 415 -29.52 13.56 -7.36
C ILE A 415 -29.88 13.86 -8.81
N ASP A 416 -28.95 14.45 -9.56
CA ASP A 416 -29.09 14.63 -11.00
C ASP A 416 -28.66 13.38 -11.76
N SER A 417 -27.51 12.84 -11.42
CA SER A 417 -26.96 11.67 -12.09
C SER A 417 -25.93 10.96 -11.20
N LEU A 418 -25.70 9.70 -11.51
CA LEU A 418 -24.63 8.90 -10.97
C LEU A 418 -23.89 8.23 -12.15
N SER A 419 -22.60 8.51 -12.28
CA SER A 419 -21.74 7.79 -13.22
C SER A 419 -20.95 6.73 -12.48
N ILE A 420 -20.91 5.53 -13.05
CA ILE A 420 -20.15 4.42 -12.49
C ILE A 420 -19.32 3.77 -13.59
N GLU A 421 -18.05 3.56 -13.31
CA GLU A 421 -17.06 2.95 -14.19
C GLU A 421 -16.46 1.73 -13.49
N SER A 422 -16.52 0.57 -14.12
CA SER A 422 -15.75 -0.60 -13.72
C SER A 422 -14.32 -0.45 -14.23
N LEU A 423 -13.35 -0.32 -13.32
CA LEU A 423 -11.96 -0.04 -13.71
C LEU A 423 -11.29 -1.24 -14.38
N GLU A 424 -11.70 -2.48 -14.03
CA GLU A 424 -11.18 -3.69 -14.64
C GLU A 424 -11.77 -3.97 -16.05
N ALA A 425 -13.05 -3.64 -16.24
CA ALA A 425 -13.76 -3.92 -17.49
C ALA A 425 -13.72 -2.74 -18.46
N ALA A 426 -13.15 -1.59 -18.07
CA ALA A 426 -13.16 -0.33 -18.84
C ALA A 426 -14.56 0.00 -19.39
N HIS A 427 -15.60 -0.27 -18.61
CA HIS A 427 -16.99 -0.06 -18.97
C HIS A 427 -17.66 0.89 -18.00
N SER A 428 -18.26 1.96 -18.50
CA SER A 428 -18.96 2.97 -17.73
C SER A 428 -20.41 3.11 -18.13
N ILE A 429 -21.26 3.47 -17.16
CA ILE A 429 -22.63 3.89 -17.39
C ILE A 429 -22.91 5.16 -16.58
N THR A 430 -23.80 5.99 -17.12
CA THR A 430 -24.43 7.07 -16.35
C THR A 430 -25.89 6.73 -16.16
N VAL A 431 -26.36 6.77 -14.93
CA VAL A 431 -27.72 6.45 -14.53
C VAL A 431 -28.36 7.65 -13.84
N CYS A 432 -29.64 7.84 -14.02
CA CYS A 432 -30.40 8.96 -13.48
C CYS A 432 -31.60 8.45 -12.69
N PRO A 433 -32.05 9.21 -11.67
CA PRO A 433 -33.31 8.94 -11.00
C PRO A 433 -34.50 9.16 -11.95
N ASP A 434 -35.68 8.78 -11.50
CA ASP A 434 -36.97 9.15 -12.08
C ASP A 434 -37.23 10.67 -11.99
N GLU A 435 -38.38 11.12 -12.42
CA GLU A 435 -38.79 12.55 -12.41
C GLU A 435 -38.62 13.20 -11.03
N SER A 436 -38.78 12.43 -9.95
CA SER A 436 -38.68 12.93 -8.58
C SER A 436 -37.25 12.97 -8.06
N LYS A 437 -36.27 13.35 -8.67
CA LYS A 437 -34.84 13.42 -8.25
C LYS A 437 -34.50 13.25 -6.75
N ALA A 438 -35.53 13.32 -5.88
CA ALA A 438 -35.41 13.22 -4.43
C ALA A 438 -35.20 11.76 -3.97
N LEU A 439 -34.18 11.55 -3.14
CA LEU A 439 -33.94 10.32 -2.40
C LEU A 439 -34.21 10.58 -0.91
N LEU A 440 -35.24 9.96 -0.38
CA LEU A 440 -35.61 10.09 1.03
C LEU A 440 -34.70 9.22 1.91
N ALA A 441 -34.47 9.67 3.13
CA ALA A 441 -33.69 8.89 4.10
C ALA A 441 -34.34 7.50 4.33
N LYS A 442 -33.47 6.48 4.41
CA LYS A 442 -33.83 5.06 4.60
C LYS A 442 -34.62 4.43 3.42
N GLN A 443 -34.70 5.11 2.30
CA GLN A 443 -35.26 4.55 1.07
C GLN A 443 -34.15 4.18 0.09
N SER A 444 -34.41 3.22 -0.80
CA SER A 444 -33.58 2.91 -1.94
C SER A 444 -34.33 3.19 -3.24
N LYS A 445 -33.59 3.62 -4.27
CA LYS A 445 -34.07 3.82 -5.64
C LYS A 445 -33.16 3.08 -6.62
N ILE A 446 -33.77 2.56 -7.68
CA ILE A 446 -33.01 2.00 -8.82
C ILE A 446 -32.85 3.11 -9.87
N LEU A 447 -31.59 3.47 -10.13
CA LEU A 447 -31.23 4.42 -11.17
C LEU A 447 -30.91 3.65 -12.45
N THR A 448 -31.42 4.15 -13.59
CA THR A 448 -31.24 3.51 -14.90
C THR A 448 -30.73 4.48 -15.95
N THR A 449 -30.10 3.96 -17.00
CA THR A 449 -29.66 4.76 -18.14
C THR A 449 -30.84 5.35 -18.93
N LYS A 450 -32.00 4.67 -18.93
CA LYS A 450 -33.22 5.14 -19.60
C LYS A 450 -33.71 6.47 -19.06
N ASN A 451 -33.63 6.68 -17.76
CA ASN A 451 -34.09 7.92 -17.12
C ASN A 451 -33.22 9.13 -17.50
N CYS A 452 -31.95 8.94 -17.87
CA CYS A 452 -31.09 10.02 -18.34
C CYS A 452 -31.48 10.56 -19.72
N GLN A 453 -32.13 9.76 -20.55
CA GLN A 453 -32.59 10.17 -21.87
C GLN A 453 -33.84 11.05 -21.81
N ILE A 454 -34.68 10.86 -20.83
CA ILE A 454 -35.92 11.64 -20.60
C ILE A 454 -35.57 13.05 -20.07
N ALA A 455 -34.48 13.21 -19.35
CA ALA A 455 -34.05 14.46 -18.71
C ALA A 455 -33.38 15.49 -19.65
N ARG A 456 -33.14 15.18 -20.92
CA ARG A 456 -32.64 16.15 -21.93
C ARG A 456 -33.84 16.77 -22.64
N PRO A 457 -34.20 18.04 -22.39
CA PRO A 457 -35.15 18.73 -23.27
C PRO A 457 -34.51 18.81 -24.67
N ASN A 458 -35.30 18.50 -25.68
CA ASN A 458 -34.91 18.64 -27.09
C ASN A 458 -34.29 20.04 -27.31
N VAL A 459 -33.01 20.07 -27.54
CA VAL A 459 -32.37 21.24 -28.14
C VAL A 459 -32.86 21.26 -29.59
N VAL A 460 -33.88 22.07 -29.82
CA VAL A 460 -34.33 22.39 -31.17
C VAL A 460 -33.13 23.07 -31.87
N SER A 461 -32.56 22.40 -32.85
CA SER A 461 -31.63 23.00 -33.80
C SER A 461 -32.36 24.08 -34.56
N THR A 462 -32.01 25.33 -34.30
CA THR A 462 -32.23 26.44 -35.23
C THR A 462 -30.97 26.74 -35.98
#